data_55163f0210cd50ce2fa8efffec075a2e
#
_entry.id   55163f0210cd50ce2fa8efffec075a2e
#
_cell.length_a   1.000
_cell.length_b   1.000
_cell.length_c   1.000
_cell.angle_alpha   90.00
_cell.angle_beta   90.00
_cell.angle_gamma   90.00
#
_symmetry.space_group_name_H-M   'P 1'
#
loop_
_entity.id
_entity.type
_entity.pdbx_description
1 polymer ?
#
loop_
_entity_poly.entity_id
_entity_poly.type
_entity_poly.pdbx_seq_one_letter_code
_entity_poly.pdbx_strand_id
1 'polypeptide(L)'
;VVPVQQFMPGVLAEVLRRAPLTPEKVAFAWRTAVGAAVDRATGVELRGSTLVVVVKSDEWRHEIGRSLGLIRSRLNLVLGDGVVARIELQAEGMR
;
A
#
# COMPACT_ATOMS: atom_id res chain seq x y z
N VAL A 1 -2.04 2.59 19.07
CA VAL A 1 -2.23 1.63 17.99
C VAL A 1 -3.68 1.64 17.55
N VAL A 2 -3.92 1.88 16.28
CA VAL A 2 -5.27 1.86 15.73
C VAL A 2 -5.63 0.40 15.44
N PRO A 3 -6.71 -0.12 16.02
CA PRO A 3 -7.13 -1.48 15.70
C PRO A 3 -7.46 -1.63 14.22
N VAL A 4 -7.19 -2.80 13.68
CA VAL A 4 -7.44 -3.10 12.28
C VAL A 4 -8.91 -2.85 11.92
N GLN A 5 -9.83 -3.14 12.82
CA GLN A 5 -11.25 -2.93 12.60
C GLN A 5 -11.62 -1.47 12.40
N GLN A 6 -10.81 -0.53 12.93
CA GLN A 6 -11.04 0.89 12.73
C GLN A 6 -10.55 1.37 11.37
N PHE A 7 -9.63 0.62 10.76
CA PHE A 7 -9.13 0.92 9.43
C PHE A 7 -10.17 0.56 8.36
N MET A 8 -10.78 -0.62 8.49
CA MET A 8 -11.74 -1.10 7.51
C MET A 8 -12.62 -2.17 8.15
N PRO A 9 -13.95 -2.14 7.92
CA PRO A 9 -14.82 -3.20 8.41
C PRO A 9 -14.40 -4.56 7.86
N GLY A 10 -14.45 -5.59 8.71
CA GLY A 10 -13.99 -6.93 8.34
C GLY A 10 -14.72 -7.51 7.12
N VAL A 11 -16.03 -7.25 7.01
CA VAL A 11 -16.82 -7.72 5.88
C VAL A 11 -16.31 -7.11 4.58
N LEU A 12 -16.03 -5.80 4.57
CA LEU A 12 -15.53 -5.13 3.39
C LEU A 12 -14.14 -5.64 3.01
N ALA A 13 -13.26 -5.82 3.99
CA ALA A 13 -11.92 -6.35 3.75
C ALA A 13 -12.00 -7.75 3.13
N GLU A 14 -12.92 -8.58 3.60
CA GLU A 14 -13.14 -9.93 3.08
C GLU A 14 -13.55 -9.90 1.61
N VAL A 15 -14.51 -9.03 1.27
CA VAL A 15 -14.97 -8.88 -0.11
C VAL A 15 -13.84 -8.43 -1.01
N LEU A 16 -13.05 -7.46 -0.56
CA LEU A 16 -11.94 -6.92 -1.36
C LEU A 16 -10.84 -7.96 -1.58
N ARG A 17 -10.53 -8.78 -0.57
CA ARG A 17 -9.53 -9.82 -0.73
C ARG A 17 -9.90 -10.84 -1.80
N ARG A 18 -11.19 -11.10 -1.99
CA ARG A 18 -11.69 -12.05 -2.97
C ARG A 18 -11.80 -11.48 -4.38
N ALA A 19 -11.77 -10.15 -4.50
CA ALA A 19 -11.83 -9.51 -5.81
C ALA A 19 -10.57 -9.81 -6.61
N PRO A 20 -10.66 -9.85 -7.96
CA PRO A 20 -9.46 -10.09 -8.77
C PRO A 20 -8.36 -9.07 -8.51
N LEU A 21 -7.12 -9.54 -8.60
CA LEU A 21 -5.96 -8.66 -8.42
C LEU A 21 -5.74 -7.88 -9.72
N THR A 22 -6.00 -6.59 -9.67
CA THR A 22 -5.84 -5.69 -10.82
C THR A 22 -5.02 -4.48 -10.39
N PRO A 23 -4.47 -3.71 -11.36
CA PRO A 23 -3.79 -2.45 -11.02
C PRO A 23 -4.68 -1.50 -10.23
N GLU A 24 -5.97 -1.46 -10.53
CA GLU A 24 -6.94 -0.64 -9.82
C GLU A 24 -7.10 -1.07 -8.37
N LYS A 25 -7.13 -2.37 -8.13
CA LYS A 25 -7.22 -2.90 -6.77
C LYS A 25 -5.97 -2.55 -5.98
N VAL A 26 -4.79 -2.67 -6.60
CA VAL A 26 -3.52 -2.31 -5.96
C VAL A 26 -3.51 -0.83 -5.60
N ALA A 27 -3.92 0.04 -6.53
CA ALA A 27 -3.99 1.48 -6.30
C ALA A 27 -4.96 1.81 -5.16
N PHE A 28 -6.12 1.17 -5.15
CA PHE A 28 -7.10 1.35 -4.09
C PHE A 28 -6.54 0.92 -2.74
N ALA A 29 -5.89 -0.25 -2.70
CA ALA A 29 -5.31 -0.77 -1.47
C ALA A 29 -4.25 0.19 -0.92
N TRP A 30 -3.41 0.72 -1.79
CA TRP A 30 -2.38 1.68 -1.39
C TRP A 30 -3.00 2.94 -0.81
N ARG A 31 -3.94 3.53 -1.54
CA ARG A 31 -4.60 4.75 -1.08
C ARG A 31 -5.27 4.56 0.28
N THR A 32 -5.94 3.41 0.45
CA THR A 32 -6.62 3.10 1.70
C THR A 32 -5.60 2.91 2.84
N ALA A 33 -4.46 2.31 2.53
CA ALA A 33 -3.44 2.03 3.54
C ALA A 33 -2.71 3.29 4.01
N VAL A 34 -2.45 4.26 3.12
CA VAL A 34 -1.61 5.41 3.41
C VAL A 34 -2.38 6.72 3.53
N GLY A 35 -3.59 6.78 2.99
CA GLY A 35 -4.40 8.00 3.00
C GLY A 35 -4.17 8.87 1.78
N ALA A 36 -5.08 9.83 1.57
CA ALA A 36 -5.11 10.63 0.36
C ALA A 36 -3.85 11.49 0.16
N ALA A 37 -3.30 12.05 1.23
CA ALA A 37 -2.13 12.91 1.12
C ALA A 37 -0.90 12.15 0.61
N VAL A 38 -0.63 10.98 1.18
CA VAL A 38 0.50 10.15 0.76
C VAL A 38 0.24 9.58 -0.62
N ASP A 39 -0.99 9.18 -0.89
CA ASP A 39 -1.34 8.63 -2.21
C ASP A 39 -1.02 9.64 -3.32
N ARG A 40 -1.36 10.91 -3.10
CA ARG A 40 -1.08 11.96 -4.09
C ARG A 40 0.41 12.22 -4.29
N ALA A 41 1.22 11.89 -3.30
CA ALA A 41 2.67 12.09 -3.36
C ALA A 41 3.43 10.87 -3.89
N THR A 42 2.70 9.82 -4.29
CA THR A 42 3.31 8.54 -4.67
C THR A 42 2.63 7.94 -5.89
N GLY A 43 3.34 7.01 -6.54
CA GLY A 43 2.76 6.13 -7.54
C GLY A 43 3.14 4.71 -7.18
N VAL A 44 2.28 3.75 -7.45
CA VAL A 44 2.54 2.35 -7.09
C VAL A 44 2.33 1.41 -8.26
N GLU A 45 3.13 0.35 -8.28
CA GLU A 45 3.00 -0.72 -9.26
C GLU A 45 3.41 -2.03 -8.59
N LEU A 46 2.60 -3.05 -8.74
CA LEU A 46 2.94 -4.37 -8.21
C LEU A 46 3.63 -5.17 -9.30
N ARG A 47 4.88 -5.57 -9.04
CA ARG A 47 5.68 -6.39 -9.94
C ARG A 47 5.96 -7.71 -9.25
N GLY A 48 5.29 -8.77 -9.69
CA GLY A 48 5.36 -10.04 -8.97
C GLY A 48 4.79 -9.86 -7.57
N SER A 49 5.61 -10.06 -6.55
CA SER A 49 5.21 -9.82 -5.16
C SER A 49 5.92 -8.61 -4.54
N THR A 50 6.53 -7.76 -5.37
CA THR A 50 7.17 -6.52 -4.92
C THR A 50 6.29 -5.33 -5.28
N LEU A 51 5.88 -4.56 -4.30
CA LEU A 51 5.18 -3.31 -4.53
C LEU A 51 6.22 -2.21 -4.69
N VAL A 52 6.33 -1.68 -5.90
CA VAL A 52 7.25 -0.58 -6.18
C VAL A 52 6.50 0.71 -5.95
N VAL A 53 7.02 1.54 -5.05
CA VAL A 53 6.42 2.83 -4.70
C VAL A 53 7.38 3.93 -5.14
N VAL A 54 6.94 4.75 -6.09
CA VAL A 54 7.71 5.90 -6.54
C VAL A 54 7.26 7.10 -5.74
N VAL A 55 8.20 7.77 -5.09
CA VAL A 55 7.93 8.85 -4.15
C VAL A 55 8.46 10.17 -4.70
N LYS A 56 7.68 11.22 -4.59
CA LYS A 56 8.03 12.52 -5.18
C LYS A 56 9.19 13.23 -4.50
N SER A 57 9.44 12.94 -3.23
CA SER A 57 10.52 13.58 -2.51
C SER A 57 11.19 12.62 -1.54
N ASP A 58 12.42 12.94 -1.17
CA ASP A 58 13.16 12.14 -0.21
C ASP A 58 12.51 12.21 1.18
N GLU A 59 11.90 13.33 1.50
CA GLU A 59 11.21 13.51 2.77
C GLU A 59 10.02 12.54 2.89
N TRP A 60 9.22 12.43 1.85
CA TRP A 60 8.13 11.47 1.81
C TRP A 60 8.64 10.04 1.88
N ARG A 61 9.74 9.75 1.19
CA ARG A 61 10.34 8.43 1.23
C ARG A 61 10.73 8.04 2.66
N HIS A 62 11.30 8.98 3.39
CA HIS A 62 11.70 8.78 4.77
C HIS A 62 10.50 8.53 5.68
N GLU A 63 9.47 9.35 5.53
CA GLU A 63 8.24 9.23 6.31
C GLU A 63 7.56 7.88 6.08
N ILE A 64 7.41 7.49 4.82
CA ILE A 64 6.79 6.23 4.46
C ILE A 64 7.62 5.06 5.00
N GLY A 65 8.94 5.16 4.90
CA GLY A 65 9.86 4.13 5.37
C GLY A 65 9.68 3.81 6.84
N ARG A 66 9.31 4.81 7.66
CA ARG A 66 9.10 4.60 9.09
C ARG A 66 7.80 3.86 9.39
N SER A 67 6.90 3.78 8.45
CA SER A 67 5.57 3.18 8.64
C SER A 67 5.35 1.93 7.81
N LEU A 68 6.40 1.35 7.23
CA LEU A 68 6.25 0.23 6.30
C LEU A 68 5.55 -0.98 6.92
N GLY A 69 5.83 -1.28 8.19
CA GLY A 69 5.18 -2.42 8.86
C GLY A 69 3.68 -2.25 8.93
N LEU A 70 3.23 -1.06 9.33
CA LEU A 70 1.81 -0.76 9.41
C LEU A 70 1.16 -0.76 8.04
N ILE A 71 1.83 -0.16 7.06
CA ILE A 71 1.35 -0.11 5.69
C ILE A 71 1.18 -1.51 5.13
N ARG A 72 2.16 -2.37 5.34
CA ARG A 72 2.08 -3.76 4.88
C ARG A 72 0.89 -4.49 5.51
N SER A 73 0.68 -4.30 6.79
CA SER A 73 -0.46 -4.92 7.48
C SER A 73 -1.77 -4.50 6.85
N ARG A 74 -1.91 -3.22 6.54
CA ARG A 74 -3.12 -2.69 5.92
C ARG A 74 -3.30 -3.21 4.49
N LEU A 75 -2.21 -3.30 3.74
CA LEU A 75 -2.25 -3.85 2.38
C LEU A 75 -2.69 -5.32 2.40
N ASN A 76 -2.23 -6.09 3.38
CA ASN A 76 -2.60 -7.49 3.49
C ASN A 76 -4.10 -7.67 3.73
N LEU A 77 -4.75 -6.72 4.39
CA LEU A 77 -6.19 -6.79 4.62
C LEU A 77 -6.98 -6.70 3.31
N VAL A 78 -6.48 -5.91 2.37
CA VAL A 78 -7.18 -5.68 1.10
C VAL A 78 -6.74 -6.67 0.03
N LEU A 79 -5.44 -6.95 -0.05
CA LEU A 79 -4.87 -7.76 -1.12
C LEU A 79 -4.73 -9.24 -0.75
N GLY A 80 -4.64 -9.54 0.54
CA GLY A 80 -4.40 -10.90 1.01
C GLY A 80 -2.95 -11.09 1.42
N ASP A 81 -2.71 -12.06 2.32
CA ASP A 81 -1.37 -12.35 2.81
C ASP A 81 -0.51 -12.89 1.67
N GLY A 82 0.72 -12.42 1.59
CA GLY A 82 1.67 -12.92 0.62
C GLY A 82 1.62 -12.27 -0.76
N VAL A 83 0.58 -11.46 -1.05
CA VAL A 83 0.51 -10.75 -2.33
C VAL A 83 1.63 -9.74 -2.43
N VAL A 84 1.88 -9.00 -1.35
CA VAL A 84 2.99 -8.05 -1.27
C VAL A 84 4.03 -8.61 -0.30
N ALA A 85 5.06 -9.24 -0.84
CA ALA A 85 6.15 -9.77 -0.02
C ALA A 85 7.16 -8.68 0.33
N ARG A 86 7.33 -7.69 -0.56
CA ARG A 86 8.30 -6.61 -0.39
C ARG A 86 7.71 -5.29 -0.84
N ILE A 87 8.14 -4.21 -0.18
CA ILE A 87 7.83 -2.86 -0.60
C ILE A 87 9.17 -2.18 -0.92
N GLU A 88 9.29 -1.66 -2.14
CA GLU A 88 10.49 -0.98 -2.59
C GLU A 88 10.17 0.49 -2.81
N LEU A 89 10.87 1.36 -2.12
CA LEU A 89 10.67 2.80 -2.25
C LEU A 89 11.71 3.38 -3.21
N GLN A 90 11.25 4.10 -4.23
CA GLN A 90 12.12 4.75 -5.20
C GLN A 90 11.81 6.24 -5.23
N ALA A 91 12.83 7.07 -5.28
CA ALA A 91 12.62 8.50 -5.48
C ALA A 91 12.31 8.77 -6.95
N GLU A 92 11.37 9.68 -7.20
CA GLU A 92 11.03 10.07 -8.56
C GLU A 92 12.24 10.63 -9.27
N GLY A 93 12.47 10.18 -10.50
CA GLY A 93 13.61 10.61 -11.29
C GLY A 93 14.86 9.76 -11.12
N MET A 94 14.88 8.85 -10.15
CA MET A 94 15.99 7.92 -9.97
C MET A 94 15.77 6.68 -10.82
N ARG A 95 16.82 6.21 -11.45
CA ARG A 95 16.77 5.02 -12.31
C ARG A 95 17.80 4.00 -11.84
#